data_39f5013706e27d201be9ef3cca7158cb
#
_entry.id   39f5013706e27d201be9ef3cca7158cb
#
_cell.length_a   1.000
_cell.length_b   1.000
_cell.length_c   1.000
_cell.angle_alpha   90.00
_cell.angle_beta   90.00
_cell.angle_gamma   90.00
#
_symmetry.space_group_name_H-M   'P 1'
#
loop_
_entity.id
_entity.type
_entity.pdbx_description
1 polymer ?
#
loop_
_entity_poly.entity_id
_entity_poly.type
_entity_poly.pdbx_seq_one_letter_code
_entity_poly.pdbx_strand_id
1 'polypeptide(L)'
;MSSVSNDSPPRGFVAVYAFGYVGAYVALITPVATTLALKVAELDPAGKESTLGLVSAIGALFALVSNPLAGALSDRTTSRFGRRRPFIAIGTVVGVAALAIVGFAPSIPVVVVGWALAQLAFNLVLAALQALLPDQIPLVQRARVSAVLGIAQQVSPLVGIGIATGVMATGAGMGPVFVVPGVVGAALLALLVVRLPDRRLEQAKPFVLLDLVKPTPGTGADFGFAWFGRFFVILGFAIYTTYQVYFITDRVGIPTEQVTLVQLAAVLVFSLVLTASAIVSGRLSDRLQRRKVFVYAAVVVVSLGMVLLAFTTTLALFLVAAGVIGVGIGAFFAVDLALITDVLPDQEHAAARDLGVFNIANALPQSVAPAIAPIFLAIGGGGNYTLLFLVAAVLALIGAALIAPIKAVR
;
A
#
# COMPACT_ATOMS: atom_id res chain seq x y z
N MET A 1 5.45 12.70 31.11
CA MET A 1 4.13 12.08 30.83
C MET A 1 3.12 13.20 30.73
N SER A 2 2.81 13.66 29.52
CA SER A 2 1.74 14.63 29.30
C SER A 2 0.42 13.89 29.39
N SER A 3 -0.47 14.31 30.28
CA SER A 3 -1.83 13.82 30.41
C SER A 3 -2.50 13.77 29.03
N VAL A 4 -2.70 12.57 28.49
CA VAL A 4 -3.62 12.36 27.37
C VAL A 4 -4.96 12.81 27.91
N SER A 5 -5.47 13.96 27.40
CA SER A 5 -6.80 14.41 27.78
C SER A 5 -7.79 13.31 27.41
N ASN A 6 -8.57 12.88 28.39
CA ASN A 6 -9.61 11.83 28.24
C ASN A 6 -10.82 12.34 27.43
N ASP A 7 -10.64 13.50 26.76
CA ASP A 7 -11.69 14.16 26.01
C ASP A 7 -11.97 13.38 24.74
N SER A 8 -13.19 12.98 24.55
CA SER A 8 -13.67 12.37 23.31
C SER A 8 -13.38 13.31 22.12
N PRO A 9 -12.99 12.78 20.94
CA PRO A 9 -12.75 13.61 19.78
C PRO A 9 -14.01 14.40 19.43
N PRO A 10 -13.88 15.60 18.81
CA PRO A 10 -15.03 16.41 18.42
C PRO A 10 -16.04 15.58 17.63
N ARG A 11 -17.34 15.85 17.82
CA ARG A 11 -18.41 15.15 17.09
C ARG A 11 -18.15 15.20 15.58
N GLY A 12 -18.19 14.06 14.91
CA GLY A 12 -17.95 13.95 13.47
C GLY A 12 -16.47 13.92 13.05
N PHE A 13 -15.49 14.07 13.96
CA PHE A 13 -14.06 14.07 13.61
C PHE A 13 -13.65 12.74 12.97
N VAL A 14 -14.11 11.61 13.49
CA VAL A 14 -13.76 10.27 12.95
C VAL A 14 -14.21 10.11 11.50
N ALA A 15 -15.40 10.63 11.15
CA ALA A 15 -15.88 10.60 9.76
C ALA A 15 -15.01 11.45 8.83
N VAL A 16 -14.67 12.68 9.26
CA VAL A 16 -13.80 13.57 8.47
C VAL A 16 -12.39 13.00 8.35
N TYR A 17 -11.90 12.34 9.37
CA TYR A 17 -10.62 11.66 9.36
C TYR A 17 -10.63 10.47 8.38
N ALA A 18 -11.71 9.67 8.36
CA ALA A 18 -11.90 8.60 7.39
C ALA A 18 -11.97 9.13 5.95
N PHE A 19 -12.69 10.24 5.71
CA PHE A 19 -12.69 10.92 4.40
C PHE A 19 -11.30 11.40 4.00
N GLY A 20 -10.51 11.94 4.93
CA GLY A 20 -9.11 12.29 4.68
C GLY A 20 -8.26 11.09 4.25
N TYR A 21 -8.46 9.92 4.90
CA TYR A 21 -7.84 8.66 4.48
C TYR A 21 -8.27 8.27 3.06
N VAL A 22 -9.57 8.27 2.77
CA VAL A 22 -10.07 8.01 1.40
C VAL A 22 -9.40 8.97 0.42
N GLY A 23 -9.34 10.26 0.72
CA GLY A 23 -8.74 11.25 -0.15
C GLY A 23 -7.27 10.98 -0.47
N ALA A 24 -6.45 10.69 0.54
CA ALA A 24 -5.03 10.40 0.36
C ALA A 24 -4.81 9.12 -0.47
N TYR A 25 -5.56 8.06 -0.17
CA TYR A 25 -5.42 6.79 -0.85
C TYR A 25 -6.03 6.80 -2.26
N VAL A 26 -7.12 7.54 -2.51
CA VAL A 26 -7.64 7.76 -3.88
C VAL A 26 -6.58 8.42 -4.76
N ALA A 27 -5.95 9.48 -4.27
CA ALA A 27 -4.94 10.20 -5.04
C ALA A 27 -3.68 9.36 -5.32
N LEU A 28 -3.23 8.55 -4.34
CA LEU A 28 -1.98 7.78 -4.46
C LEU A 28 -2.18 6.41 -5.12
N ILE A 29 -3.21 5.66 -4.73
CA ILE A 29 -3.36 4.26 -5.15
C ILE A 29 -3.94 4.14 -6.56
N THR A 30 -4.73 5.10 -7.03
CA THR A 30 -5.25 5.07 -8.41
C THR A 30 -4.11 4.99 -9.45
N PRO A 31 -3.07 5.84 -9.40
CA PRO A 31 -1.90 5.68 -10.27
C PRO A 31 -1.17 4.35 -10.08
N VAL A 32 -0.91 3.96 -8.85
CA VAL A 32 -0.20 2.70 -8.55
C VAL A 32 -0.93 1.49 -9.13
N ALA A 33 -2.25 1.45 -8.99
CA ALA A 33 -3.04 0.31 -9.40
C ALA A 33 -3.32 0.24 -10.90
N THR A 34 -3.33 1.41 -11.61
CA THR A 34 -3.83 1.41 -13.00
C THR A 34 -3.20 2.49 -13.88
N THR A 35 -3.36 3.77 -13.51
CA THR A 35 -3.17 4.85 -14.51
C THR A 35 -1.70 5.09 -14.85
N LEU A 36 -0.76 4.78 -13.95
CA LEU A 36 0.68 4.88 -14.22
C LEU A 36 1.12 3.89 -15.30
N ALA A 37 0.66 2.64 -15.22
CA ALA A 37 0.95 1.63 -16.25
C ALA A 37 0.41 2.05 -17.62
N LEU A 38 -0.81 2.59 -17.67
CA LEU A 38 -1.39 3.10 -18.91
C LEU A 38 -0.60 4.28 -19.49
N LYS A 39 -0.16 5.22 -18.64
CA LYS A 39 0.66 6.36 -19.08
C LYS A 39 2.03 5.95 -19.60
N VAL A 40 2.66 4.97 -18.97
CA VAL A 40 3.93 4.42 -19.43
C VAL A 40 3.74 3.71 -20.77
N ALA A 41 2.68 2.91 -20.94
CA ALA A 41 2.39 2.24 -22.20
C ALA A 41 2.07 3.22 -23.35
N GLU A 42 1.46 4.39 -23.05
CA GLU A 42 1.24 5.47 -24.01
C GLU A 42 2.56 6.06 -24.53
N LEU A 43 3.53 6.28 -23.65
CA LEU A 43 4.79 6.97 -23.97
C LEU A 43 5.90 6.04 -24.48
N ASP A 44 5.90 4.80 -24.04
CA ASP A 44 6.90 3.79 -24.41
C ASP A 44 6.25 2.41 -24.60
N PRO A 45 5.51 2.20 -25.70
CA PRO A 45 4.82 0.94 -25.96
C PRO A 45 5.76 -0.27 -26.06
N ALA A 46 6.97 -0.07 -26.60
CA ALA A 46 7.94 -1.15 -26.82
C ALA A 46 8.69 -1.56 -25.54
N GLY A 47 8.99 -0.59 -24.67
CA GLY A 47 9.72 -0.81 -23.41
C GLY A 47 8.85 -0.72 -22.15
N LYS A 48 7.52 -0.73 -22.29
CA LYS A 48 6.57 -0.43 -21.21
C LYS A 48 6.83 -1.21 -19.91
N GLU A 49 7.21 -2.47 -20.00
CA GLU A 49 7.43 -3.34 -18.84
C GLU A 49 8.67 -2.90 -18.02
N SER A 50 9.80 -2.66 -18.70
CA SER A 50 11.03 -2.19 -18.07
C SER A 50 10.90 -0.75 -17.58
N THR A 51 10.23 0.08 -18.35
CA THR A 51 9.98 1.48 -18.01
C THR A 51 9.04 1.61 -16.80
N LEU A 52 7.95 0.83 -16.75
CA LEU A 52 7.10 0.78 -15.55
C LEU A 52 7.88 0.29 -14.33
N GLY A 53 8.73 -0.73 -14.53
CA GLY A 53 9.63 -1.23 -13.50
C GLY A 53 10.51 -0.12 -12.92
N LEU A 54 11.16 0.64 -13.79
CA LEU A 54 12.03 1.76 -13.39
C LEU A 54 11.26 2.87 -12.66
N VAL A 55 10.16 3.35 -13.25
CA VAL A 55 9.33 4.42 -12.67
C VAL A 55 8.78 4.03 -11.30
N SER A 56 8.25 2.80 -11.20
CA SER A 56 7.69 2.28 -9.95
C SER A 56 8.76 2.06 -8.88
N ALA A 57 9.92 1.50 -9.22
CA ALA A 57 11.03 1.29 -8.29
C ALA A 57 11.55 2.62 -7.73
N ILE A 58 11.77 3.63 -8.59
CA ILE A 58 12.18 4.97 -8.16
C ILE A 58 11.13 5.58 -7.24
N GLY A 59 9.84 5.55 -7.63
CA GLY A 59 8.76 6.06 -6.79
C GLY A 59 8.70 5.39 -5.41
N ALA A 60 8.84 4.07 -5.37
CA ALA A 60 8.79 3.32 -4.12
C ALA A 60 10.01 3.59 -3.21
N LEU A 61 11.20 3.86 -3.79
CA LEU A 61 12.36 4.33 -3.01
C LEU A 61 12.08 5.68 -2.35
N PHE A 62 11.47 6.62 -3.09
CA PHE A 62 11.05 7.91 -2.51
C PHE A 62 10.01 7.73 -1.41
N ALA A 63 9.04 6.82 -1.58
CA ALA A 63 8.05 6.48 -0.56
C ALA A 63 8.71 5.90 0.71
N LEU A 64 9.64 4.96 0.55
CA LEU A 64 10.36 4.29 1.64
C LEU A 64 11.10 5.29 2.52
N VAL A 65 11.75 6.28 1.91
CA VAL A 65 12.52 7.31 2.62
C VAL A 65 11.63 8.41 3.17
N SER A 66 10.63 8.86 2.39
CA SER A 66 9.82 10.03 2.76
C SER A 66 8.90 9.77 3.94
N ASN A 67 8.31 8.59 4.09
CA ASN A 67 7.36 8.29 5.15
C ASN A 67 7.98 8.45 6.57
N PRO A 68 9.10 7.79 6.93
CA PRO A 68 9.73 7.98 8.24
C PRO A 68 10.28 9.39 8.44
N LEU A 69 10.85 10.01 7.40
CA LEU A 69 11.34 11.38 7.49
C LEU A 69 10.21 12.38 7.73
N ALA A 70 9.09 12.23 7.03
CA ALA A 70 7.91 13.05 7.18
C ALA A 70 7.31 12.93 8.59
N GLY A 71 7.21 11.72 9.13
CA GLY A 71 6.79 11.48 10.51
C GLY A 71 7.67 12.24 11.49
N ALA A 72 8.99 12.06 11.37
CA ALA A 72 9.97 12.70 12.23
C ALA A 72 9.97 14.23 12.13
N LEU A 73 9.84 14.81 10.94
CA LEU A 73 9.73 16.26 10.72
C LEU A 73 8.43 16.82 11.30
N SER A 74 7.31 16.13 11.05
CA SER A 74 5.99 16.51 11.54
C SER A 74 5.93 16.49 13.08
N ASP A 75 6.62 15.53 13.73
CA ASP A 75 6.69 15.42 15.19
C ASP A 75 7.43 16.57 15.87
N ARG A 76 8.17 17.38 15.12
CA ARG A 76 9.01 18.48 15.61
C ARG A 76 8.58 19.84 15.20
N THR A 77 7.58 19.91 14.32
CA THR A 77 7.11 21.16 13.77
C THR A 77 6.44 22.01 14.85
N THR A 78 6.99 23.22 15.05
CA THR A 78 6.47 24.23 15.97
C THR A 78 5.61 25.28 15.26
N SER A 79 5.09 24.97 14.07
CA SER A 79 4.30 25.87 13.24
C SER A 79 3.09 26.43 13.98
N ARG A 80 2.79 27.72 13.72
CA ARG A 80 1.56 28.39 14.22
C ARG A 80 0.26 27.74 13.73
N PHE A 81 0.31 26.99 12.63
CA PHE A 81 -0.84 26.28 12.05
C PHE A 81 -1.06 24.88 12.63
N GLY A 82 -0.28 24.50 13.65
CA GLY A 82 -0.24 23.15 14.19
C GLY A 82 0.91 22.32 13.62
N ARG A 83 1.03 21.05 14.07
CA ARG A 83 2.15 20.19 13.66
C ARG A 83 1.81 19.27 12.49
N ARG A 84 0.53 18.92 12.26
CA ARG A 84 0.10 17.97 11.20
C ARG A 84 -0.51 18.69 10.00
N ARG A 85 -1.30 19.74 10.23
CA ARG A 85 -1.96 20.51 9.17
C ARG A 85 -1.03 20.95 8.04
N PRO A 86 0.15 21.56 8.30
CA PRO A 86 1.04 22.01 7.24
C PRO A 86 1.50 20.88 6.32
N PHE A 87 1.78 19.71 6.90
CA PHE A 87 2.24 18.54 6.14
C PHE A 87 1.13 17.97 5.25
N ILE A 88 -0.09 17.87 5.77
CA ILE A 88 -1.24 17.45 4.98
C ILE A 88 -1.52 18.46 3.86
N ALA A 89 -1.56 19.77 4.15
CA ALA A 89 -1.87 20.78 3.16
C ALA A 89 -0.81 20.89 2.05
N ILE A 90 0.48 21.01 2.42
CA ILE A 90 1.59 21.13 1.46
C ILE A 90 1.70 19.84 0.65
N GLY A 91 1.69 18.67 1.32
CA GLY A 91 1.76 17.39 0.64
C GLY A 91 0.61 17.17 -0.34
N THR A 92 -0.61 17.62 -0.01
CA THR A 92 -1.75 17.53 -0.92
C THR A 92 -1.57 18.42 -2.15
N VAL A 93 -1.19 19.68 -1.98
CA VAL A 93 -1.01 20.62 -3.10
C VAL A 93 0.13 20.16 -4.02
N VAL A 94 1.27 19.82 -3.43
CA VAL A 94 2.44 19.32 -4.19
C VAL A 94 2.12 17.99 -4.86
N GLY A 95 1.40 17.10 -4.17
CA GLY A 95 1.00 15.79 -4.70
C GLY A 95 0.08 15.90 -5.91
N VAL A 96 -0.95 16.75 -5.85
CA VAL A 96 -1.86 16.98 -7.00
C VAL A 96 -1.12 17.64 -8.17
N ALA A 97 -0.25 18.62 -7.91
CA ALA A 97 0.60 19.20 -8.95
C ALA A 97 1.51 18.16 -9.60
N ALA A 98 2.09 17.26 -8.80
CA ALA A 98 2.91 16.17 -9.28
C ALA A 98 2.11 15.16 -10.12
N LEU A 99 0.86 14.83 -9.73
CA LEU A 99 -0.04 14.01 -10.56
C LEU A 99 -0.38 14.69 -11.89
N ALA A 100 -0.55 16.03 -11.90
CA ALA A 100 -0.73 16.78 -13.13
C ALA A 100 0.53 16.68 -14.03
N ILE A 101 1.74 16.82 -13.45
CA ILE A 101 3.00 16.62 -14.19
C ILE A 101 3.02 15.23 -14.82
N VAL A 102 2.69 14.15 -14.10
CA VAL A 102 2.64 12.80 -14.64
C VAL A 102 1.60 12.66 -15.74
N GLY A 103 0.37 13.14 -15.50
CA GLY A 103 -0.74 13.01 -16.46
C GLY A 103 -0.49 13.71 -17.79
N PHE A 104 0.12 14.91 -17.76
CA PHE A 104 0.46 15.70 -18.94
C PHE A 104 1.92 15.50 -19.42
N ALA A 105 2.66 14.53 -18.84
CA ALA A 105 4.03 14.28 -19.21
C ALA A 105 4.19 13.96 -20.70
N PRO A 106 5.11 14.63 -21.43
CA PRO A 106 5.39 14.33 -22.82
C PRO A 106 6.45 13.23 -22.99
N SER A 107 7.11 12.80 -21.90
CA SER A 107 8.23 11.85 -21.96
C SER A 107 8.42 11.11 -20.63
N ILE A 108 9.05 9.95 -20.66
CA ILE A 108 9.33 9.11 -19.50
C ILE A 108 10.15 9.82 -18.40
N PRO A 109 11.22 10.59 -18.68
CA PRO A 109 11.92 11.34 -17.63
C PRO A 109 11.00 12.27 -16.83
N VAL A 110 10.04 12.93 -17.48
CA VAL A 110 9.03 13.79 -16.81
C VAL A 110 8.10 12.95 -15.93
N VAL A 111 7.69 11.78 -16.40
CA VAL A 111 6.90 10.82 -15.58
C VAL A 111 7.70 10.41 -14.32
N VAL A 112 8.98 10.06 -14.47
CA VAL A 112 9.85 9.66 -13.34
C VAL A 112 9.93 10.77 -12.30
N VAL A 113 10.21 12.00 -12.70
CA VAL A 113 10.30 13.15 -11.77
C VAL A 113 8.96 13.45 -11.13
N GLY A 114 7.89 13.51 -11.91
CA GLY A 114 6.53 13.74 -11.41
C GLY A 114 6.10 12.66 -10.43
N TRP A 115 6.37 11.39 -10.76
CA TRP A 115 6.00 10.27 -9.91
C TRP A 115 6.80 10.21 -8.60
N ALA A 116 8.12 10.46 -8.65
CA ALA A 116 8.95 10.57 -7.46
C ALA A 116 8.46 11.69 -6.52
N LEU A 117 8.10 12.85 -7.10
CA LEU A 117 7.54 13.98 -6.35
C LEU A 117 6.16 13.66 -5.77
N ALA A 118 5.28 12.96 -6.52
CA ALA A 118 3.98 12.51 -6.03
C ALA A 118 4.13 11.54 -4.85
N GLN A 119 5.03 10.57 -4.96
CA GLN A 119 5.32 9.63 -3.88
C GLN A 119 5.85 10.34 -2.62
N LEU A 120 6.79 11.26 -2.77
CA LEU A 120 7.30 12.06 -1.66
C LEU A 120 6.16 12.86 -0.99
N ALA A 121 5.35 13.55 -1.78
CA ALA A 121 4.29 14.42 -1.28
C ALA A 121 3.16 13.65 -0.59
N PHE A 122 2.65 12.57 -1.20
CA PHE A 122 1.58 11.78 -0.59
C PHE A 122 2.05 10.94 0.61
N ASN A 123 3.30 10.47 0.64
CA ASN A 123 3.83 9.83 1.85
C ASN A 123 4.02 10.82 3.00
N LEU A 124 4.28 12.11 2.71
CA LEU A 124 4.22 13.18 3.70
C LEU A 124 2.80 13.30 4.32
N VAL A 125 1.77 13.28 3.47
CA VAL A 125 0.36 13.27 3.90
C VAL A 125 0.04 12.03 4.73
N LEU A 126 0.41 10.83 4.25
CA LEU A 126 0.11 9.57 4.93
C LEU A 126 0.77 9.49 6.30
N ALA A 127 2.03 9.92 6.44
CA ALA A 127 2.73 9.95 7.72
C ALA A 127 2.01 10.87 8.72
N ALA A 128 1.59 12.06 8.27
CA ALA A 128 0.82 12.98 9.10
C ALA A 128 -0.56 12.41 9.50
N LEU A 129 -1.26 11.77 8.55
CA LEU A 129 -2.54 11.09 8.81
C LEU A 129 -2.38 9.96 9.84
N GLN A 130 -1.41 9.08 9.67
CA GLN A 130 -1.16 7.97 10.61
C GLN A 130 -0.90 8.47 12.03
N ALA A 131 -0.18 9.58 12.17
CA ALA A 131 0.11 10.19 13.45
C ALA A 131 -1.11 10.82 14.14
N LEU A 132 -2.18 11.15 13.40
CA LEU A 132 -3.42 11.69 14.00
C LEU A 132 -4.12 10.66 14.90
N LEU A 133 -3.98 9.36 14.63
CA LEU A 133 -4.63 8.33 15.44
C LEU A 133 -4.18 8.39 16.92
N PRO A 134 -2.88 8.30 17.24
CA PRO A 134 -2.42 8.46 18.63
C PRO A 134 -2.58 9.89 19.16
N ASP A 135 -2.57 10.92 18.29
CA ASP A 135 -2.62 12.32 18.72
C ASP A 135 -4.04 12.79 19.11
N GLN A 136 -5.08 12.27 18.44
CA GLN A 136 -6.45 12.77 18.54
C GLN A 136 -7.45 11.75 19.11
N ILE A 137 -7.10 10.47 19.14
CA ILE A 137 -8.03 9.41 19.52
C ILE A 137 -7.61 8.80 20.86
N PRO A 138 -8.51 8.82 21.88
CA PRO A 138 -8.30 8.14 23.13
C PRO A 138 -7.99 6.66 22.97
N LEU A 139 -7.15 6.08 23.82
CA LEU A 139 -6.67 4.69 23.73
C LEU A 139 -7.83 3.69 23.57
N VAL A 140 -8.91 3.88 24.34
CA VAL A 140 -10.10 3.00 24.35
C VAL A 140 -10.83 2.99 23.00
N GLN A 141 -10.70 4.04 22.17
CA GLN A 141 -11.40 4.17 20.89
C GLN A 141 -10.50 3.84 19.69
N ARG A 142 -9.17 3.73 19.88
CA ARG A 142 -8.23 3.55 18.78
C ARG A 142 -8.50 2.32 17.94
N ALA A 143 -8.84 1.19 18.55
CA ALA A 143 -9.16 -0.03 17.82
C ALA A 143 -10.36 0.15 16.88
N ARG A 144 -11.44 0.77 17.38
CA ARG A 144 -12.63 1.06 16.57
C ARG A 144 -12.33 2.03 15.43
N VAL A 145 -11.59 3.10 15.70
CA VAL A 145 -11.23 4.09 14.69
C VAL A 145 -10.28 3.46 13.65
N SER A 146 -9.28 2.67 14.06
CA SER A 146 -8.41 1.94 13.15
C SER A 146 -9.19 1.03 12.19
N ALA A 147 -10.25 0.36 12.68
CA ALA A 147 -11.11 -0.44 11.81
C ALA A 147 -11.82 0.41 10.75
N VAL A 148 -12.32 1.60 11.12
CA VAL A 148 -12.93 2.55 10.16
C VAL A 148 -11.92 3.03 9.13
N LEU A 149 -10.67 3.35 9.55
CA LEU A 149 -9.61 3.76 8.64
C LEU A 149 -9.17 2.62 7.71
N GLY A 150 -9.15 1.38 8.21
CA GLY A 150 -8.90 0.19 7.39
C GLY A 150 -9.96 0.01 6.29
N ILE A 151 -11.24 0.22 6.60
CA ILE A 151 -12.32 0.20 5.61
C ILE A 151 -12.13 1.34 4.60
N ALA A 152 -11.81 2.56 5.07
CA ALA A 152 -11.53 3.71 4.20
C ALA A 152 -10.39 3.39 3.21
N GLN A 153 -9.31 2.78 3.68
CA GLN A 153 -8.19 2.36 2.85
C GLN A 153 -8.59 1.33 1.79
N GLN A 154 -9.43 0.34 2.15
CA GLN A 154 -9.87 -0.71 1.22
C GLN A 154 -10.88 -0.22 0.17
N VAL A 155 -11.69 0.78 0.50
CA VAL A 155 -12.66 1.37 -0.44
C VAL A 155 -11.99 2.35 -1.40
N SER A 156 -10.87 2.96 -1.02
CA SER A 156 -10.19 3.99 -1.80
C SER A 156 -9.79 3.58 -3.21
N PRO A 157 -9.20 2.38 -3.46
CA PRO A 157 -8.88 1.92 -4.81
C PRO A 157 -10.13 1.83 -5.70
N LEU A 158 -11.25 1.36 -5.16
CA LEU A 158 -12.52 1.26 -5.90
C LEU A 158 -13.03 2.65 -6.31
N VAL A 159 -13.03 3.60 -5.38
CA VAL A 159 -13.44 4.99 -5.65
C VAL A 159 -12.50 5.62 -6.69
N GLY A 160 -11.18 5.48 -6.50
CA GLY A 160 -10.18 6.09 -7.36
C GLY A 160 -10.20 5.53 -8.79
N ILE A 161 -10.22 4.21 -8.94
CA ILE A 161 -10.30 3.56 -10.25
C ILE A 161 -11.66 3.83 -10.90
N GLY A 162 -12.76 3.87 -10.12
CA GLY A 162 -14.08 4.23 -10.62
C GLY A 162 -14.12 5.64 -11.20
N ILE A 163 -13.52 6.62 -10.51
CA ILE A 163 -13.36 8.00 -11.03
C ILE A 163 -12.51 7.99 -12.31
N ALA A 164 -11.36 7.31 -12.31
CA ALA A 164 -10.48 7.22 -13.46
C ALA A 164 -11.18 6.58 -14.66
N THR A 165 -11.99 5.52 -14.44
CA THR A 165 -12.81 4.87 -15.47
C THR A 165 -13.84 5.83 -16.06
N GLY A 166 -14.55 6.59 -15.20
CA GLY A 166 -15.51 7.60 -15.64
C GLY A 166 -14.87 8.71 -16.48
N VAL A 167 -13.69 9.19 -16.07
CA VAL A 167 -12.94 10.20 -16.83
C VAL A 167 -12.44 9.62 -18.15
N MET A 168 -11.93 8.39 -18.15
CA MET A 168 -11.43 7.74 -19.38
C MET A 168 -12.54 7.55 -20.41
N ALA A 169 -13.76 7.23 -19.97
CA ALA A 169 -14.93 7.09 -20.84
C ALA A 169 -15.34 8.39 -21.56
N THR A 170 -14.89 9.56 -21.07
CA THR A 170 -15.13 10.86 -21.75
C THR A 170 -14.18 11.14 -22.91
N GLY A 171 -13.12 10.34 -23.10
CA GLY A 171 -12.08 10.56 -24.10
C GLY A 171 -11.15 11.75 -23.77
N ALA A 172 -11.14 12.27 -22.54
CA ALA A 172 -10.38 13.48 -22.15
C ALA A 172 -8.85 13.30 -22.12
N GLY A 173 -8.34 12.08 -22.42
CA GLY A 173 -6.91 11.77 -22.38
C GLY A 173 -6.36 11.53 -20.96
N MET A 174 -5.05 11.22 -20.88
CA MET A 174 -4.42 10.78 -19.61
C MET A 174 -4.27 11.89 -18.57
N GLY A 175 -4.15 13.15 -18.97
CA GLY A 175 -4.04 14.27 -18.03
C GLY A 175 -5.16 14.30 -16.98
N PRO A 176 -6.41 14.43 -17.39
CA PRO A 176 -7.58 14.39 -16.50
C PRO A 176 -7.71 13.08 -15.70
N VAL A 177 -7.31 11.93 -16.27
CA VAL A 177 -7.35 10.63 -15.57
C VAL A 177 -6.47 10.61 -14.31
N PHE A 178 -5.38 11.37 -14.27
CA PHE A 178 -4.56 11.58 -13.08
C PHE A 178 -5.08 12.70 -12.19
N VAL A 179 -5.48 13.82 -12.79
CA VAL A 179 -5.81 15.04 -12.05
C VAL A 179 -7.13 14.93 -11.30
N VAL A 180 -8.18 14.36 -11.92
CA VAL A 180 -9.52 14.34 -11.31
C VAL A 180 -9.56 13.50 -10.03
N PRO A 181 -9.03 12.25 -9.96
CA PRO A 181 -8.94 11.54 -8.68
C PRO A 181 -8.09 12.29 -7.65
N GLY A 182 -7.00 12.94 -8.10
CA GLY A 182 -6.15 13.78 -7.25
C GLY A 182 -6.89 14.95 -6.63
N VAL A 183 -7.67 15.67 -7.42
CA VAL A 183 -8.49 16.83 -6.97
C VAL A 183 -9.61 16.39 -6.03
N VAL A 184 -10.28 15.28 -6.33
CA VAL A 184 -11.30 14.71 -5.42
C VAL A 184 -10.64 14.33 -4.08
N GLY A 185 -9.47 13.67 -4.13
CA GLY A 185 -8.70 13.35 -2.94
C GLY A 185 -8.30 14.61 -2.15
N ALA A 186 -7.86 15.66 -2.86
CA ALA A 186 -7.49 16.94 -2.25
C ALA A 186 -8.69 17.64 -1.57
N ALA A 187 -9.87 17.58 -2.16
CA ALA A 187 -11.08 18.15 -1.55
C ALA A 187 -11.43 17.45 -0.22
N LEU A 188 -11.33 16.13 -0.16
CA LEU A 188 -11.54 15.36 1.07
C LEU A 188 -10.45 15.65 2.13
N LEU A 189 -9.19 15.82 1.72
CA LEU A 189 -8.09 16.21 2.61
C LEU A 189 -8.25 17.66 3.10
N ALA A 190 -8.70 18.57 2.26
CA ALA A 190 -8.98 19.95 2.64
C ALA A 190 -10.07 20.03 3.71
N LEU A 191 -11.14 19.23 3.59
CA LEU A 191 -12.18 19.11 4.61
C LEU A 191 -11.59 18.68 5.97
N LEU A 192 -10.63 17.73 5.95
CA LEU A 192 -9.93 17.31 7.17
C LEU A 192 -9.07 18.45 7.72
N VAL A 193 -8.25 19.09 6.89
CA VAL A 193 -7.34 20.18 7.31
C VAL A 193 -8.11 21.32 8.00
N VAL A 194 -9.27 21.69 7.46
CA VAL A 194 -10.11 22.76 8.05
C VAL A 194 -10.66 22.35 9.42
N ARG A 195 -11.06 21.09 9.59
CA ARG A 195 -11.70 20.60 10.82
C ARG A 195 -10.75 19.95 11.84
N LEU A 196 -9.48 19.79 11.49
CA LEU A 196 -8.49 19.15 12.36
C LEU A 196 -8.19 20.04 13.58
N PRO A 197 -8.41 19.59 14.82
CA PRO A 197 -7.97 20.28 16.03
C PRO A 197 -6.49 20.04 16.27
N ASP A 198 -5.61 20.71 15.49
CA ASP A 198 -4.17 20.47 15.54
C ASP A 198 -3.51 21.30 16.65
N ARG A 199 -2.73 20.66 17.50
CA ARG A 199 -2.04 21.31 18.63
C ARG A 199 -0.65 21.77 18.20
N ARG A 200 -0.28 22.97 18.64
CA ARG A 200 1.08 23.51 18.49
C ARG A 200 2.02 22.83 19.48
N LEU A 201 3.21 22.48 19.04
CA LEU A 201 4.29 22.03 19.91
C LEU A 201 5.08 23.26 20.40
N GLU A 202 5.33 23.36 21.70
CA GLU A 202 6.10 24.47 22.27
C GLU A 202 7.61 24.25 22.11
N GLN A 203 8.07 23.00 22.15
CA GLN A 203 9.48 22.66 22.03
C GLN A 203 9.68 21.41 21.16
N ALA A 204 10.64 21.45 20.24
CA ALA A 204 11.01 20.31 19.41
C ALA A 204 11.82 19.26 20.20
N LYS A 205 11.50 17.98 20.05
CA LYS A 205 12.26 16.88 20.68
C LYS A 205 13.55 16.57 19.87
N PRO A 206 14.65 16.15 20.50
CA PRO A 206 15.86 15.72 19.81
C PRO A 206 15.59 14.47 18.93
N PHE A 207 16.32 14.31 17.82
CA PHE A 207 16.12 13.21 16.85
C PHE A 207 17.41 12.51 16.50
N VAL A 208 17.34 11.19 16.47
CA VAL A 208 18.42 10.36 15.97
C VAL A 208 17.84 9.53 14.82
N LEU A 209 18.27 9.82 13.59
CA LEU A 209 17.81 9.12 12.38
C LEU A 209 18.06 7.60 12.47
N LEU A 210 19.14 7.21 13.15
CA LEU A 210 19.53 5.82 13.32
C LEU A 210 18.52 5.00 14.15
N ASP A 211 17.74 5.65 15.01
CA ASP A 211 16.76 4.98 15.86
C ASP A 211 15.53 4.48 15.07
N LEU A 212 15.33 4.97 13.83
CA LEU A 212 14.23 4.53 12.97
C LEU A 212 14.47 3.16 12.29
N VAL A 213 15.74 2.75 12.17
CA VAL A 213 16.12 1.61 11.31
C VAL A 213 16.73 0.46 12.13
N LYS A 214 17.18 0.71 13.36
CA LYS A 214 17.79 -0.32 14.20
C LYS A 214 16.72 -1.09 14.97
N PRO A 215 16.68 -2.43 14.85
CA PRO A 215 15.82 -3.23 15.72
C PRO A 215 16.27 -3.09 17.19
N THR A 216 15.37 -3.38 18.12
CA THR A 216 15.67 -3.36 19.56
C THR A 216 16.73 -4.41 19.87
N PRO A 217 17.74 -4.10 20.74
CA PRO A 217 18.68 -5.10 21.21
C PRO A 217 17.92 -6.28 21.85
N GLY A 218 18.24 -7.50 21.42
CA GLY A 218 17.54 -8.72 21.87
C GLY A 218 16.50 -9.27 20.89
N THR A 219 16.27 -8.62 19.73
CA THR A 219 15.49 -9.25 18.65
C THR A 219 16.17 -10.55 18.22
N GLY A 220 15.49 -11.68 18.49
CA GLY A 220 16.00 -13.02 18.18
C GLY A 220 15.85 -13.42 16.71
N ALA A 221 16.32 -14.63 16.39
CA ALA A 221 16.20 -15.20 15.06
C ALA A 221 14.73 -15.28 14.57
N ASP A 222 13.77 -15.48 15.47
CA ASP A 222 12.35 -15.58 15.17
C ASP A 222 11.82 -14.29 14.54
N PHE A 223 12.28 -13.11 14.98
CA PHE A 223 11.95 -11.83 14.37
C PHE A 223 12.49 -11.73 12.94
N GLY A 224 13.75 -12.14 12.72
CA GLY A 224 14.35 -12.18 11.39
C GLY A 224 13.59 -13.11 10.43
N PHE A 225 13.22 -14.30 10.88
CA PHE A 225 12.43 -15.24 10.10
C PHE A 225 11.03 -14.68 9.75
N ALA A 226 10.36 -14.06 10.71
CA ALA A 226 9.07 -13.41 10.46
C ALA A 226 9.20 -12.24 9.47
N TRP A 227 10.26 -11.42 9.60
CA TRP A 227 10.54 -10.29 8.72
C TRP A 227 10.77 -10.74 7.27
N PHE A 228 11.69 -11.70 7.06
CA PHE A 228 11.97 -12.22 5.72
C PHE A 228 10.79 -13.02 5.15
N GLY A 229 10.07 -13.77 5.99
CA GLY A 229 8.87 -14.49 5.58
C GLY A 229 7.84 -13.54 4.98
N ARG A 230 7.54 -12.44 5.69
CA ARG A 230 6.63 -11.40 5.22
C ARG A 230 7.17 -10.72 3.96
N PHE A 231 8.45 -10.37 3.93
CA PHE A 231 9.09 -9.73 2.78
C PHE A 231 8.84 -10.52 1.49
N PHE A 232 9.07 -11.83 1.49
CA PHE A 232 8.91 -12.66 0.30
C PHE A 232 7.45 -12.85 -0.12
N VAL A 233 6.51 -12.98 0.82
CA VAL A 233 5.07 -13.05 0.51
C VAL A 233 4.62 -11.75 -0.14
N ILE A 234 4.99 -10.60 0.44
CA ILE A 234 4.64 -9.29 -0.10
C ILE A 234 5.35 -9.02 -1.43
N LEU A 235 6.57 -9.53 -1.62
CA LEU A 235 7.28 -9.42 -2.89
C LEU A 235 6.54 -10.12 -4.03
N GLY A 236 6.07 -11.35 -3.82
CA GLY A 236 5.24 -12.05 -4.79
C GLY A 236 3.94 -11.30 -5.09
N PHE A 237 3.26 -10.80 -4.06
CA PHE A 237 2.05 -9.99 -4.22
C PHE A 237 2.31 -8.66 -4.95
N ALA A 238 3.43 -7.99 -4.69
CA ALA A 238 3.80 -6.75 -5.35
C ALA A 238 4.08 -6.94 -6.86
N ILE A 239 4.69 -8.08 -7.25
CA ILE A 239 4.84 -8.45 -8.66
C ILE A 239 3.47 -8.50 -9.36
N TYR A 240 2.49 -9.18 -8.75
CA TYR A 240 1.13 -9.26 -9.29
C TYR A 240 0.51 -7.87 -9.44
N THR A 241 0.49 -7.07 -8.39
CA THR A 241 -0.19 -5.77 -8.40
C THR A 241 0.44 -4.77 -9.35
N THR A 242 1.76 -4.84 -9.59
CA THR A 242 2.46 -3.93 -10.50
C THR A 242 2.18 -4.25 -11.97
N TYR A 243 2.15 -5.52 -12.34
CA TYR A 243 2.09 -5.93 -13.75
C TYR A 243 0.70 -6.42 -14.21
N GLN A 244 -0.29 -6.44 -13.33
CA GLN A 244 -1.63 -6.93 -13.66
C GLN A 244 -2.30 -6.16 -14.81
N VAL A 245 -2.04 -4.84 -14.95
CA VAL A 245 -2.60 -4.01 -16.03
C VAL A 245 -2.08 -4.51 -17.38
N TYR A 246 -0.78 -4.71 -17.51
CA TYR A 246 -0.18 -5.24 -18.75
C TYR A 246 -0.57 -6.70 -19.01
N PHE A 247 -0.72 -7.49 -17.96
CA PHE A 247 -1.26 -8.85 -18.09
C PHE A 247 -2.68 -8.85 -18.66
N ILE A 248 -3.54 -7.93 -18.23
CA ILE A 248 -4.92 -7.77 -18.75
C ILE A 248 -4.90 -7.38 -20.24
N THR A 249 -4.02 -6.47 -20.65
CA THR A 249 -3.94 -6.04 -22.06
C THR A 249 -3.29 -7.08 -22.95
N ASP A 250 -2.15 -7.62 -22.54
CA ASP A 250 -1.26 -8.39 -23.42
C ASP A 250 -1.60 -9.87 -23.44
N ARG A 251 -2.02 -10.43 -22.28
CA ARG A 251 -2.29 -11.88 -22.16
C ARG A 251 -3.78 -12.20 -22.24
N VAL A 252 -4.63 -11.39 -21.60
CA VAL A 252 -6.09 -11.58 -21.65
C VAL A 252 -6.68 -10.93 -22.90
N GLY A 253 -5.98 -9.95 -23.51
CA GLY A 253 -6.37 -9.32 -24.76
C GLY A 253 -7.48 -8.27 -24.61
N ILE A 254 -7.58 -7.63 -23.44
CA ILE A 254 -8.57 -6.57 -23.18
C ILE A 254 -8.11 -5.26 -23.82
N PRO A 255 -8.94 -4.57 -24.63
CA PRO A 255 -8.62 -3.26 -25.18
C PRO A 255 -8.33 -2.23 -24.09
N THR A 256 -7.39 -1.32 -24.36
CA THR A 256 -6.91 -0.31 -23.38
C THR A 256 -8.04 0.52 -22.79
N GLU A 257 -9.08 0.83 -23.59
CA GLU A 257 -10.25 1.62 -23.18
C GLU A 257 -11.10 0.91 -22.11
N GLN A 258 -11.04 -0.42 -22.07
CA GLN A 258 -11.81 -1.25 -21.13
C GLN A 258 -10.99 -1.69 -19.92
N VAL A 259 -9.67 -1.48 -19.90
CA VAL A 259 -8.76 -1.96 -18.85
C VAL A 259 -9.14 -1.43 -17.49
N THR A 260 -9.49 -0.15 -17.38
CA THR A 260 -9.87 0.46 -16.08
C THR A 260 -11.16 -0.16 -15.53
N LEU A 261 -12.12 -0.51 -16.39
CA LEU A 261 -13.36 -1.19 -15.98
C LEU A 261 -13.07 -2.61 -15.49
N VAL A 262 -12.23 -3.36 -16.22
CA VAL A 262 -11.80 -4.70 -15.82
C VAL A 262 -11.02 -4.65 -14.52
N GLN A 263 -10.13 -3.66 -14.37
CA GLN A 263 -9.37 -3.41 -13.15
C GLN A 263 -10.29 -3.10 -11.95
N LEU A 264 -11.33 -2.28 -12.17
CA LEU A 264 -12.33 -2.00 -11.15
C LEU A 264 -13.05 -3.27 -10.69
N ALA A 265 -13.47 -4.13 -11.64
CA ALA A 265 -14.09 -5.41 -11.32
C ALA A 265 -13.13 -6.34 -10.56
N ALA A 266 -11.87 -6.43 -10.98
CA ALA A 266 -10.86 -7.24 -10.31
C ALA A 266 -10.59 -6.76 -8.87
N VAL A 267 -10.44 -5.46 -8.66
CA VAL A 267 -10.24 -4.87 -7.33
C VAL A 267 -11.49 -5.07 -6.45
N LEU A 268 -12.68 -4.99 -7.02
CA LEU A 268 -13.93 -5.26 -6.29
C LEU A 268 -13.97 -6.71 -5.80
N VAL A 269 -13.78 -7.68 -6.71
CA VAL A 269 -13.73 -9.11 -6.36
C VAL A 269 -12.66 -9.37 -5.31
N PHE A 270 -11.44 -8.89 -5.55
CA PHE A 270 -10.31 -9.03 -4.62
C PHE A 270 -10.64 -8.46 -3.23
N SER A 271 -11.15 -7.23 -3.14
CA SER A 271 -11.42 -6.56 -1.86
C SER A 271 -12.55 -7.22 -1.07
N LEU A 272 -13.62 -7.65 -1.74
CA LEU A 272 -14.73 -8.36 -1.09
C LEU A 272 -14.26 -9.69 -0.50
N VAL A 273 -13.54 -10.47 -1.30
CA VAL A 273 -13.06 -11.78 -0.90
C VAL A 273 -11.97 -11.67 0.16
N LEU A 274 -11.04 -10.71 0.01
CA LEU A 274 -10.02 -10.39 1.01
C LEU A 274 -10.66 -10.08 2.37
N THR A 275 -11.67 -9.20 2.39
CA THR A 275 -12.34 -8.79 3.63
C THR A 275 -13.06 -9.98 4.29
N ALA A 276 -13.80 -10.76 3.52
CA ALA A 276 -14.48 -11.95 4.03
C ALA A 276 -13.48 -12.97 4.59
N SER A 277 -12.41 -13.25 3.84
CA SER A 277 -11.34 -14.16 4.25
C SER A 277 -10.62 -13.68 5.52
N ALA A 278 -10.31 -12.39 5.62
CA ALA A 278 -9.66 -11.82 6.81
C ALA A 278 -10.51 -12.00 8.06
N ILE A 279 -11.85 -11.76 7.97
CA ILE A 279 -12.77 -11.93 9.10
C ILE A 279 -12.85 -13.40 9.53
N VAL A 280 -12.99 -14.32 8.56
CA VAL A 280 -13.14 -15.75 8.85
C VAL A 280 -11.83 -16.31 9.42
N SER A 281 -10.72 -16.05 8.75
CA SER A 281 -9.39 -16.57 9.13
C SER A 281 -8.91 -16.01 10.46
N GLY A 282 -9.14 -14.72 10.74
CA GLY A 282 -8.82 -14.11 12.02
C GLY A 282 -9.57 -14.81 13.18
N ARG A 283 -10.91 -14.94 13.07
CA ARG A 283 -11.74 -15.62 14.09
C ARG A 283 -11.35 -17.07 14.29
N LEU A 284 -11.05 -17.78 13.20
CA LEU A 284 -10.72 -19.21 13.26
C LEU A 284 -9.31 -19.42 13.84
N SER A 285 -8.34 -18.59 13.46
CA SER A 285 -6.98 -18.58 14.02
C SER A 285 -6.98 -18.32 15.52
N ASP A 286 -7.78 -17.35 15.99
CA ASP A 286 -7.91 -17.04 17.42
C ASP A 286 -8.55 -18.20 18.20
N ARG A 287 -9.53 -18.88 17.62
CA ARG A 287 -10.16 -20.04 18.25
C ARG A 287 -9.23 -21.27 18.34
N LEU A 288 -8.50 -21.53 17.27
CA LEU A 288 -7.66 -22.75 17.17
C LEU A 288 -6.26 -22.56 17.75
N GLN A 289 -5.82 -21.30 18.01
CA GLN A 289 -4.49 -20.95 18.54
C GLN A 289 -3.32 -21.60 17.74
N ARG A 290 -3.50 -21.74 16.39
CA ARG A 290 -2.54 -22.36 15.46
C ARG A 290 -2.13 -21.39 14.36
N ARG A 291 -1.56 -20.24 14.72
CA ARG A 291 -1.29 -19.15 13.79
C ARG A 291 -0.44 -19.56 12.59
N LYS A 292 0.62 -20.36 12.80
CA LYS A 292 1.46 -20.82 11.68
C LYS A 292 0.69 -21.59 10.61
N VAL A 293 -0.20 -22.49 10.99
CA VAL A 293 -0.99 -23.29 10.05
C VAL A 293 -1.82 -22.38 9.14
N PHE A 294 -2.42 -21.31 9.72
CA PHE A 294 -3.18 -20.34 8.93
C PHE A 294 -2.31 -19.54 7.99
N VAL A 295 -1.11 -19.13 8.42
CA VAL A 295 -0.16 -18.42 7.53
C VAL A 295 0.29 -19.33 6.39
N TYR A 296 0.62 -20.58 6.65
CA TYR A 296 0.95 -21.56 5.60
C TYR A 296 -0.21 -21.75 4.61
N ALA A 297 -1.41 -22.00 5.12
CA ALA A 297 -2.58 -22.19 4.28
C ALA A 297 -2.84 -20.93 3.43
N ALA A 298 -2.73 -19.75 4.02
CA ALA A 298 -2.90 -18.47 3.33
C ALA A 298 -1.90 -18.31 2.18
N VAL A 299 -0.62 -18.57 2.43
CA VAL A 299 0.44 -18.43 1.41
C VAL A 299 0.29 -19.49 0.31
N VAL A 300 -0.07 -20.73 0.64
CA VAL A 300 -0.38 -21.75 -0.36
C VAL A 300 -1.52 -21.29 -1.27
N VAL A 301 -2.58 -20.72 -0.70
CA VAL A 301 -3.71 -20.18 -1.49
C VAL A 301 -3.27 -19.02 -2.38
N VAL A 302 -2.44 -18.08 -1.87
CA VAL A 302 -1.85 -17.01 -2.69
C VAL A 302 -1.06 -17.59 -3.86
N SER A 303 -0.19 -18.57 -3.59
CA SER A 303 0.64 -19.20 -4.61
C SER A 303 -0.19 -19.94 -5.65
N LEU A 304 -1.25 -20.64 -5.24
CA LEU A 304 -2.19 -21.28 -6.16
C LEU A 304 -2.88 -20.25 -7.07
N GLY A 305 -3.29 -19.10 -6.52
CA GLY A 305 -3.83 -18.00 -7.30
C GLY A 305 -2.85 -17.44 -8.33
N MET A 306 -1.56 -17.33 -7.96
CA MET A 306 -0.51 -16.88 -8.89
C MET A 306 -0.20 -17.94 -9.97
N VAL A 307 -0.19 -19.22 -9.61
CA VAL A 307 -0.08 -20.32 -10.59
C VAL A 307 -1.28 -20.31 -11.55
N LEU A 308 -2.49 -20.09 -11.05
CA LEU A 308 -3.67 -19.94 -11.90
C LEU A 308 -3.53 -18.76 -12.88
N LEU A 309 -3.03 -17.60 -12.40
CA LEU A 309 -2.70 -16.47 -13.27
C LEU A 309 -1.69 -16.82 -14.36
N ALA A 310 -0.63 -17.56 -14.01
CA ALA A 310 0.43 -17.93 -14.95
C ALA A 310 -0.10 -18.63 -16.21
N PHE A 311 -1.21 -19.35 -16.09
CA PHE A 311 -1.84 -20.10 -17.20
C PHE A 311 -3.15 -19.48 -17.68
N THR A 312 -3.57 -18.36 -17.11
CA THR A 312 -4.81 -17.65 -17.45
C THR A 312 -4.68 -16.93 -18.80
N THR A 313 -5.73 -17.07 -19.64
CA THR A 313 -5.87 -16.38 -20.94
C THR A 313 -7.24 -15.74 -21.11
N THR A 314 -8.13 -15.83 -20.13
CA THR A 314 -9.49 -15.33 -20.21
C THR A 314 -9.82 -14.41 -19.03
N LEU A 315 -10.73 -13.45 -19.26
CA LEU A 315 -11.18 -12.53 -18.21
C LEU A 315 -11.80 -13.27 -17.01
N ALA A 316 -12.61 -14.30 -17.29
CA ALA A 316 -13.26 -15.06 -16.21
C ALA A 316 -12.22 -15.72 -15.28
N LEU A 317 -11.21 -16.39 -15.84
CA LEU A 317 -10.14 -17.01 -15.05
C LEU A 317 -9.28 -15.96 -14.33
N PHE A 318 -9.05 -14.79 -14.93
CA PHE A 318 -8.36 -13.69 -14.29
C PHE A 318 -9.10 -13.21 -13.02
N LEU A 319 -10.42 -13.02 -13.10
CA LEU A 319 -11.23 -12.61 -11.96
C LEU A 319 -11.26 -13.71 -10.87
N VAL A 320 -11.32 -14.98 -11.26
CA VAL A 320 -11.23 -16.11 -10.32
C VAL A 320 -9.86 -16.12 -9.63
N ALA A 321 -8.76 -15.95 -10.37
CA ALA A 321 -7.42 -15.90 -9.82
C ALA A 321 -7.24 -14.71 -8.85
N ALA A 322 -7.75 -13.53 -9.22
CA ALA A 322 -7.77 -12.36 -8.34
C ALA A 322 -8.53 -12.64 -7.04
N GLY A 323 -9.67 -13.33 -7.12
CA GLY A 323 -10.42 -13.79 -5.95
C GLY A 323 -9.62 -14.76 -5.08
N VAL A 324 -8.99 -15.78 -5.68
CA VAL A 324 -8.14 -16.75 -4.95
C VAL A 324 -6.99 -16.05 -4.24
N ILE A 325 -6.29 -15.12 -4.92
CA ILE A 325 -5.24 -14.31 -4.30
C ILE A 325 -5.84 -13.48 -3.15
N GLY A 326 -7.04 -12.91 -3.33
CA GLY A 326 -7.75 -12.17 -2.30
C GLY A 326 -8.04 -13.01 -1.05
N VAL A 327 -8.47 -14.28 -1.21
CA VAL A 327 -8.63 -15.24 -0.08
C VAL A 327 -7.32 -15.38 0.69
N GLY A 328 -6.22 -15.65 -0.02
CA GLY A 328 -4.93 -15.90 0.61
C GLY A 328 -4.37 -14.65 1.30
N ILE A 329 -4.37 -13.50 0.62
CA ILE A 329 -3.86 -12.23 1.19
C ILE A 329 -4.70 -11.76 2.38
N GLY A 330 -6.04 -11.93 2.34
CA GLY A 330 -6.91 -11.61 3.46
C GLY A 330 -6.61 -12.46 4.70
N ALA A 331 -6.47 -13.77 4.51
CA ALA A 331 -6.09 -14.69 5.58
C ALA A 331 -4.67 -14.38 6.11
N PHE A 332 -3.72 -14.09 5.22
CA PHE A 332 -2.36 -13.73 5.59
C PHE A 332 -2.33 -12.48 6.47
N PHE A 333 -2.90 -11.37 6.04
CA PHE A 333 -2.87 -10.12 6.81
C PHE A 333 -3.58 -10.21 8.15
N ALA A 334 -4.67 -11.00 8.24
CA ALA A 334 -5.41 -11.17 9.49
C ALA A 334 -4.57 -11.90 10.56
N VAL A 335 -3.76 -12.88 10.16
CA VAL A 335 -3.01 -13.73 11.11
C VAL A 335 -1.58 -13.25 11.31
N ASP A 336 -0.95 -12.70 10.27
CA ASP A 336 0.44 -12.26 10.29
C ASP A 336 0.70 -11.13 11.29
N LEU A 337 -0.23 -10.16 11.41
CA LEU A 337 -0.11 -9.10 12.42
C LEU A 337 -0.11 -9.65 13.85
N ALA A 338 -0.92 -10.67 14.11
CA ALA A 338 -0.97 -11.35 15.39
C ALA A 338 0.32 -12.16 15.64
N LEU A 339 0.84 -12.85 14.61
CA LEU A 339 2.11 -13.56 14.68
C LEU A 339 3.28 -12.61 15.00
N ILE A 340 3.32 -11.43 14.38
CA ILE A 340 4.35 -10.41 14.64
C ILE A 340 4.33 -9.98 16.10
N THR A 341 3.14 -9.70 16.65
CA THR A 341 3.03 -9.25 18.05
C THR A 341 3.52 -10.31 19.05
N ASP A 342 3.40 -11.60 18.70
CA ASP A 342 3.91 -12.69 19.54
C ASP A 342 5.43 -12.85 19.49
N VAL A 343 6.07 -12.40 18.42
CA VAL A 343 7.54 -12.51 18.21
C VAL A 343 8.28 -11.28 18.73
N LEU A 344 7.59 -10.18 19.06
CA LEU A 344 8.21 -8.96 19.59
C LEU A 344 8.82 -9.20 20.98
N PRO A 345 10.12 -8.89 21.18
CA PRO A 345 10.82 -9.17 22.44
C PRO A 345 10.39 -8.28 23.61
N ASP A 346 9.95 -7.05 23.35
CA ASP A 346 9.48 -6.09 24.35
C ASP A 346 8.19 -5.42 23.87
N GLN A 347 7.07 -6.01 24.30
CA GLN A 347 5.73 -5.55 23.89
C GLN A 347 5.34 -4.21 24.55
N GLU A 348 5.98 -3.81 25.65
CA GLU A 348 5.58 -2.62 26.40
C GLU A 348 6.37 -1.36 26.00
N HIS A 349 7.67 -1.47 25.72
CA HIS A 349 8.54 -0.31 25.56
C HIS A 349 9.11 -0.11 24.16
N ALA A 350 9.32 -1.18 23.39
CA ALA A 350 9.96 -1.15 22.07
C ALA A 350 9.05 -1.49 20.90
N ALA A 351 7.80 -1.92 21.13
CA ALA A 351 6.89 -2.40 20.11
C ALA A 351 6.70 -1.44 18.92
N ALA A 352 6.62 -0.13 19.18
CA ALA A 352 6.44 0.87 18.10
C ALA A 352 7.64 0.95 17.15
N ARG A 353 8.88 0.79 17.69
CA ARG A 353 10.11 0.80 16.92
C ARG A 353 10.24 -0.48 16.08
N ASP A 354 10.01 -1.63 16.68
CA ASP A 354 10.14 -2.93 16.04
C ASP A 354 9.06 -3.10 14.96
N LEU A 355 7.82 -2.62 15.17
CA LEU A 355 6.80 -2.53 14.15
C LEU A 355 7.19 -1.59 13.00
N GLY A 356 7.94 -0.52 13.28
CA GLY A 356 8.53 0.35 12.26
C GLY A 356 9.52 -0.40 11.38
N VAL A 357 10.45 -1.17 11.97
CA VAL A 357 11.38 -2.05 11.23
C VAL A 357 10.61 -3.11 10.46
N PHE A 358 9.54 -3.67 11.04
CA PHE A 358 8.70 -4.65 10.37
C PHE A 358 7.95 -4.06 9.17
N ASN A 359 7.58 -2.77 9.22
CA ASN A 359 6.94 -2.10 8.09
C ASN A 359 7.86 -1.97 6.87
N ILE A 360 9.18 -2.02 7.04
CA ILE A 360 10.13 -2.09 5.92
C ILE A 360 9.89 -3.36 5.11
N ALA A 361 9.52 -4.48 5.74
CA ALA A 361 9.17 -5.72 5.05
C ALA A 361 7.89 -5.61 4.17
N ASN A 362 7.08 -4.56 4.36
CA ASN A 362 5.97 -4.24 3.45
C ASN A 362 6.36 -3.28 2.33
N ALA A 363 7.19 -2.28 2.66
CA ALA A 363 7.49 -1.19 1.74
C ALA A 363 8.61 -1.57 0.76
N LEU A 364 9.65 -2.25 1.23
CA LEU A 364 10.79 -2.65 0.41
C LEU A 364 10.42 -3.57 -0.77
N PRO A 365 9.55 -4.59 -0.62
CA PRO A 365 9.09 -5.41 -1.73
C PRO A 365 8.46 -4.60 -2.87
N GLN A 366 7.79 -3.50 -2.57
CA GLN A 366 7.16 -2.64 -3.57
C GLN A 366 8.18 -1.89 -4.43
N SER A 367 9.42 -1.73 -3.94
CA SER A 367 10.53 -1.21 -4.74
C SER A 367 11.25 -2.32 -5.50
N VAL A 368 11.43 -3.48 -4.87
CA VAL A 368 12.18 -4.62 -5.44
C VAL A 368 11.37 -5.31 -6.54
N ALA A 369 10.08 -5.53 -6.34
CA ALA A 369 9.22 -6.23 -7.31
C ALA A 369 9.26 -5.60 -8.71
N PRO A 370 8.99 -4.28 -8.89
CA PRO A 370 9.05 -3.65 -10.19
C PRO A 370 10.47 -3.64 -10.78
N ALA A 371 11.51 -3.61 -9.96
CA ALA A 371 12.91 -3.62 -10.43
C ALA A 371 13.34 -4.98 -11.00
N ILE A 372 12.86 -6.10 -10.43
CA ILE A 372 13.27 -7.44 -10.85
C ILE A 372 12.33 -8.08 -11.89
N ALA A 373 11.05 -7.71 -11.90
CA ALA A 373 10.05 -8.34 -12.76
C ALA A 373 10.37 -8.25 -14.27
N PRO A 374 10.92 -7.14 -14.81
CA PRO A 374 11.30 -7.05 -16.23
C PRO A 374 12.30 -8.12 -16.66
N ILE A 375 13.18 -8.58 -15.74
CA ILE A 375 14.16 -9.64 -16.02
C ILE A 375 13.43 -10.93 -16.42
N PHE A 376 12.37 -11.29 -15.70
CA PHE A 376 11.58 -12.51 -15.96
C PHE A 376 10.68 -12.34 -17.18
N LEU A 377 10.12 -11.14 -17.39
CA LEU A 377 9.29 -10.82 -18.55
C LEU A 377 10.08 -10.87 -19.86
N ALA A 378 11.37 -10.50 -19.86
CA ALA A 378 12.24 -10.52 -21.03
C ALA A 378 12.64 -11.92 -21.50
N ILE A 379 12.60 -12.94 -20.64
CA ILE A 379 13.01 -14.31 -20.97
C ILE A 379 12.04 -14.90 -21.98
N GLY A 380 12.57 -15.37 -23.11
CA GLY A 380 11.77 -15.99 -24.18
C GLY A 380 11.23 -15.03 -25.23
N GLY A 381 11.75 -13.80 -25.29
CA GLY A 381 11.39 -12.81 -26.33
C GLY A 381 10.43 -11.71 -25.88
N GLY A 382 10.15 -11.62 -24.58
CA GLY A 382 9.27 -10.60 -23.98
C GLY A 382 7.88 -11.12 -23.62
N GLY A 383 7.22 -10.45 -22.68
CA GLY A 383 5.85 -10.76 -22.25
C GLY A 383 5.66 -12.11 -21.55
N ASN A 384 6.71 -12.64 -20.91
CA ASN A 384 6.65 -13.96 -20.25
C ASN A 384 5.95 -13.88 -18.89
N TYR A 385 4.65 -13.55 -18.91
CA TYR A 385 3.83 -13.49 -17.69
C TYR A 385 3.71 -14.85 -16.99
N THR A 386 3.81 -15.95 -17.73
CA THR A 386 3.82 -17.30 -17.15
C THR A 386 4.99 -17.45 -16.18
N LEU A 387 6.21 -17.14 -16.63
CA LEU A 387 7.39 -17.20 -15.77
C LEU A 387 7.30 -16.21 -14.63
N LEU A 388 6.85 -14.99 -14.88
CA LEU A 388 6.71 -13.93 -13.89
C LEU A 388 5.84 -14.38 -12.70
N PHE A 389 4.64 -14.92 -12.98
CA PHE A 389 3.73 -15.34 -11.91
C PHE A 389 4.13 -16.67 -11.24
N LEU A 390 4.81 -17.57 -11.95
CA LEU A 390 5.43 -18.73 -11.32
C LEU A 390 6.53 -18.32 -10.35
N VAL A 391 7.39 -17.37 -10.73
CA VAL A 391 8.41 -16.81 -9.82
C VAL A 391 7.74 -16.14 -8.62
N ALA A 392 6.67 -15.35 -8.83
CA ALA A 392 5.92 -14.73 -7.74
C ALA A 392 5.34 -15.79 -6.77
N ALA A 393 4.81 -16.91 -7.29
CA ALA A 393 4.33 -18.02 -6.47
C ALA A 393 5.45 -18.68 -5.66
N VAL A 394 6.61 -18.91 -6.29
CA VAL A 394 7.79 -19.49 -5.60
C VAL A 394 8.30 -18.56 -4.51
N LEU A 395 8.40 -17.25 -4.77
CA LEU A 395 8.81 -16.27 -3.77
C LEU A 395 7.86 -16.28 -2.57
N ALA A 396 6.54 -16.32 -2.79
CA ALA A 396 5.58 -16.44 -1.71
C ALA A 396 5.79 -17.72 -0.90
N LEU A 397 6.03 -18.88 -1.54
CA LEU A 397 6.30 -20.16 -0.86
C LEU A 397 7.60 -20.13 -0.07
N ILE A 398 8.65 -19.46 -0.57
CA ILE A 398 9.89 -19.21 0.19
C ILE A 398 9.55 -18.42 1.48
N GLY A 399 8.67 -17.41 1.37
CA GLY A 399 8.18 -16.68 2.52
C GLY A 399 7.51 -17.57 3.57
N ALA A 400 6.68 -18.53 3.13
CA ALA A 400 6.09 -19.51 4.04
C ALA A 400 7.15 -20.41 4.68
N ALA A 401 8.09 -20.93 3.90
CA ALA A 401 9.16 -21.80 4.41
C ALA A 401 10.00 -21.12 5.51
N LEU A 402 10.23 -19.81 5.40
CA LEU A 402 10.95 -19.02 6.40
C LEU A 402 10.19 -18.86 7.73
N ILE A 403 8.88 -19.10 7.75
CA ILE A 403 8.09 -19.09 8.98
C ILE A 403 8.25 -20.38 9.79
N ALA A 404 8.68 -21.49 9.15
CA ALA A 404 8.83 -22.79 9.81
C ALA A 404 9.73 -22.77 11.06
N PRO A 405 10.92 -22.14 11.05
CA PRO A 405 11.85 -22.14 12.17
C PRO A 405 11.41 -21.33 13.38
N ILE A 406 10.40 -20.44 13.25
CA ILE A 406 9.93 -19.59 14.35
C ILE A 406 9.47 -20.48 15.53
N LYS A 407 10.04 -20.32 16.71
CA LYS A 407 9.73 -21.13 17.89
C LYS A 407 8.69 -20.48 18.79
N ALA A 408 8.60 -19.15 18.78
CA ALA A 408 7.71 -18.38 19.66
C ALA A 408 6.21 -18.60 19.40
N VAL A 409 5.83 -19.19 18.25
CA VAL A 409 4.43 -19.33 17.82
C VAL A 409 4.14 -20.79 17.41
N ARG A 410 2.91 -21.25 17.67
CA ARG A 410 2.41 -22.59 17.27
C ARG A 410 1.47 -22.51 16.07
#